data_b9dbc5c71b0e7e24842ef8e52c1ab893
#
_entry.id   b9dbc5c71b0e7e24842ef8e52c1ab893
#
_cell.length_a   1.000
_cell.length_b   1.000
_cell.length_c   1.000
_cell.angle_alpha   90.00
_cell.angle_beta   90.00
_cell.angle_gamma   90.00
#
_symmetry.space_group_name_H-M   'P 1'
#
loop_
_entity.id
_entity.type
_entity.pdbx_description
1 polymer ?
#
loop_
_entity_poly.entity_id
_entity_poly.type
_entity_poly.pdbx_seq_one_letter_code
_entity_poly.pdbx_strand_id
1 'polypeptide(L)'
;MTDVTVGLLVRIEALAGKEDEVASFLAGAVSLALEESQTTAWFAIRIGPSTFGVFDVFPDDDGRDAHLSGPIAAALMDSVGTLIEAPTIEKVDVLAAKLP
;
A
#
# COMPACT_ATOMS: atom_id res chain seq x y z
N MET A 1 17.64 -15.25 -6.15
CA MET A 1 16.21 -15.12 -6.41
C MET A 1 15.53 -14.62 -5.15
N THR A 2 14.68 -13.64 -5.30
CA THR A 2 13.94 -13.09 -4.16
C THR A 2 12.59 -13.78 -4.11
N ASP A 3 12.33 -14.46 -3.01
CA ASP A 3 11.05 -15.09 -2.78
C ASP A 3 10.19 -14.16 -1.92
N VAL A 4 8.94 -14.05 -2.29
CA VAL A 4 7.94 -13.36 -1.48
C VAL A 4 6.94 -14.39 -0.98
N THR A 5 6.58 -14.29 0.29
CA THR A 5 5.67 -15.25 0.92
C THR A 5 4.42 -14.62 1.48
N VAL A 6 4.46 -13.33 1.77
CA VAL A 6 3.32 -12.60 2.37
C VAL A 6 3.14 -11.26 1.69
N GLY A 7 1.96 -10.69 1.84
CA GLY A 7 1.64 -9.39 1.29
C GLY A 7 0.59 -8.66 2.09
N LEU A 8 0.27 -7.46 1.60
CA LEU A 8 -0.82 -6.64 2.11
C LEU A 8 -1.70 -6.22 0.95
N LEU A 9 -2.99 -6.30 1.14
CA LEU A 9 -3.98 -5.75 0.21
C LEU A 9 -4.74 -4.66 0.95
N VAL A 10 -4.55 -3.43 0.51
CA VAL A 10 -5.17 -2.26 1.14
C VAL A 10 -6.16 -1.66 0.16
N ARG A 11 -7.41 -1.52 0.61
CA ARG A 11 -8.46 -0.89 -0.18
C ARG A 11 -8.77 0.47 0.43
N ILE A 12 -8.81 1.49 -0.43
CA ILE A 12 -8.87 2.88 -0.01
C ILE A 12 -10.00 3.57 -0.77
N GLU A 13 -10.93 4.17 -0.04
CA GLU A 13 -12.01 4.96 -0.63
C GLU A 13 -11.72 6.44 -0.39
N ALA A 14 -11.64 7.23 -1.46
CA ALA A 14 -11.45 8.67 -1.35
C ALA A 14 -12.73 9.34 -0.85
N LEU A 15 -12.60 10.36 -0.02
CA LEU A 15 -13.72 11.23 0.32
C LEU A 15 -14.17 11.99 -0.92
N ALA A 16 -15.44 12.34 -0.98
CA ALA A 16 -16.02 13.05 -2.13
C ALA A 16 -15.24 14.35 -2.40
N GLY A 17 -14.82 14.52 -3.66
CA GLY A 17 -14.04 15.67 -4.08
C GLY A 17 -12.55 15.59 -3.81
N LYS A 18 -12.08 14.50 -3.22
CA LYS A 18 -10.66 14.30 -2.86
C LYS A 18 -9.95 13.28 -3.76
N GLU A 19 -10.61 12.80 -4.79
CA GLU A 19 -10.10 11.73 -5.65
C GLU A 19 -8.74 12.07 -6.26
N ASP A 20 -8.57 13.28 -6.77
CA ASP A 20 -7.29 13.68 -7.38
C ASP A 20 -6.17 13.81 -6.35
N GLU A 21 -6.50 14.31 -5.16
CA GLU A 21 -5.52 14.42 -4.08
C GLU A 21 -5.07 13.04 -3.59
N VAL A 22 -6.00 12.08 -3.52
CA VAL A 22 -5.66 10.70 -3.15
C VAL A 22 -4.77 10.06 -4.20
N ALA A 23 -5.10 10.25 -5.48
CA ALA A 23 -4.26 9.73 -6.57
C ALA A 23 -2.84 10.28 -6.49
N SER A 24 -2.69 11.59 -6.26
CA SER A 24 -1.38 12.24 -6.14
C SER A 24 -0.62 11.77 -4.91
N PHE A 25 -1.32 11.63 -3.79
CA PHE A 25 -0.73 11.14 -2.55
C PHE A 25 -0.15 9.74 -2.72
N LEU A 26 -0.93 8.83 -3.32
CA LEU A 26 -0.49 7.45 -3.52
C LEU A 26 0.66 7.37 -4.53
N ALA A 27 0.58 8.13 -5.62
CA ALA A 27 1.66 8.16 -6.61
C ALA A 27 2.97 8.65 -6.00
N GLY A 28 2.90 9.67 -5.15
CA GLY A 28 4.06 10.23 -4.47
C GLY A 28 4.66 9.30 -3.42
N ALA A 29 3.84 8.42 -2.85
CA ALA A 29 4.32 7.50 -1.81
C ALA A 29 5.34 6.47 -2.34
N VAL A 30 5.46 6.31 -3.66
CA VAL A 30 6.45 5.39 -4.24
C VAL A 30 7.86 5.73 -3.79
N SER A 31 8.17 7.01 -3.58
CA SER A 31 9.51 7.42 -3.14
C SER A 31 9.85 6.86 -1.77
N LEU A 32 8.88 6.74 -0.89
CA LEU A 32 9.07 6.10 0.42
C LEU A 32 9.19 4.58 0.29
N ALA A 33 8.40 3.97 -0.60
CA ALA A 33 8.47 2.53 -0.83
C ALA A 33 9.85 2.11 -1.36
N LEU A 34 10.45 2.94 -2.21
CA LEU A 34 11.77 2.66 -2.77
C LEU A 34 12.87 2.63 -1.70
N GLU A 35 12.66 3.28 -0.58
CA GLU A 35 13.61 3.29 0.54
C GLU A 35 13.41 2.10 1.49
N GLU A 36 12.34 1.35 1.35
CA GLU A 36 12.03 0.21 2.22
C GLU A 36 12.73 -1.04 1.70
N SER A 37 13.81 -1.44 2.36
CA SER A 37 14.64 -2.55 1.90
C SER A 37 13.92 -3.91 1.91
N GLN A 38 12.92 -4.08 2.76
CA GLN A 38 12.17 -5.34 2.90
C GLN A 38 10.86 -5.38 2.11
N THR A 39 10.50 -4.30 1.45
CA THR A 39 9.35 -4.27 0.54
C THR A 39 9.83 -4.65 -0.85
N THR A 40 9.53 -5.88 -1.25
CA THR A 40 10.04 -6.42 -2.51
C THR A 40 9.38 -5.79 -3.72
N ALA A 41 8.06 -5.60 -3.65
CA ALA A 41 7.30 -4.92 -4.70
C ALA A 41 6.14 -4.16 -4.05
N TRP A 42 5.79 -3.01 -4.64
CA TRP A 42 4.77 -2.12 -4.12
C TRP A 42 4.06 -1.45 -5.29
N PHE A 43 2.72 -1.49 -5.26
CA PHE A 43 1.90 -0.90 -6.30
C PHE A 43 0.80 -0.06 -5.68
N ALA A 44 0.62 1.17 -6.18
CA ALA A 44 -0.57 1.95 -5.94
C ALA A 44 -1.44 1.83 -7.19
N ILE A 45 -2.72 1.52 -7.00
CA ILE A 45 -3.64 1.26 -8.10
C ILE A 45 -4.93 2.05 -7.94
N ARG A 46 -5.60 2.31 -9.06
CA ARG A 46 -6.95 2.84 -9.07
C ARG A 46 -7.90 1.72 -9.48
N ILE A 47 -8.89 1.45 -8.65
CA ILE A 47 -9.86 0.39 -8.88
C ILE A 47 -11.11 0.96 -9.54
N GLY A 48 -11.50 2.17 -9.19
CA GLY A 48 -12.66 2.87 -9.74
C GLY A 48 -12.50 4.37 -9.59
N PRO A 49 -13.54 5.18 -9.90
CA PRO A 49 -13.42 6.64 -9.87
C PRO A 49 -12.96 7.20 -8.52
N SER A 50 -13.40 6.59 -7.42
CA SER A 50 -13.07 7.03 -6.06
C SER A 50 -12.39 5.95 -5.23
N THR A 51 -12.15 4.77 -5.79
CA THR A 51 -11.60 3.62 -5.08
C THR A 51 -10.19 3.34 -5.57
N PHE A 52 -9.28 3.24 -4.61
CA PHE A 52 -7.86 3.02 -4.85
C PHE A 52 -7.40 1.83 -4.03
N GLY A 53 -6.19 1.39 -4.28
CA GLY A 53 -5.60 0.32 -3.49
C GLY A 53 -4.10 0.40 -3.49
N VAL A 54 -3.52 -0.33 -2.55
CA VAL A 54 -2.09 -0.62 -2.51
C VAL A 54 -1.95 -2.12 -2.34
N PHE A 55 -1.12 -2.71 -3.17
CA PHE A 55 -0.74 -4.11 -3.03
C PHE A 55 0.77 -4.20 -2.97
N ASP A 56 1.29 -4.82 -1.93
CA ASP A 56 2.72 -4.98 -1.76
C ASP A 56 3.05 -6.35 -1.17
N VAL A 57 4.28 -6.77 -1.39
CA VAL A 57 4.72 -8.11 -1.02
C VAL A 57 6.08 -8.06 -0.33
N PHE A 58 6.31 -9.04 0.54
CA PHE A 58 7.46 -9.10 1.43
C PHE A 58 8.01 -10.52 1.50
N PRO A 59 9.32 -10.67 1.78
CA PRO A 59 9.91 -11.99 1.93
C PRO A 59 9.32 -12.78 3.11
N ASP A 60 8.96 -12.08 4.20
CA ASP A 60 8.51 -12.70 5.45
C ASP A 60 7.66 -11.73 6.27
N ASP A 61 7.18 -12.21 7.41
CA ASP A 61 6.35 -11.42 8.33
C ASP A 61 7.09 -10.20 8.88
N ASP A 62 8.39 -10.31 9.11
CA ASP A 62 9.18 -9.19 9.64
C ASP A 62 9.21 -8.02 8.67
N GLY A 63 9.33 -8.31 7.37
CA GLY A 63 9.28 -7.28 6.33
C GLY A 63 7.93 -6.60 6.27
N ARG A 64 6.86 -7.38 6.37
CA ARG A 64 5.50 -6.84 6.38
C ARG A 64 5.25 -5.99 7.62
N ASP A 65 5.68 -6.43 8.78
CA ASP A 65 5.53 -5.69 10.04
C ASP A 65 6.32 -4.38 9.99
N ALA A 66 7.51 -4.39 9.42
CA ALA A 66 8.31 -3.18 9.25
C ALA A 66 7.58 -2.15 8.37
N HIS A 67 6.94 -2.60 7.29
CA HIS A 67 6.15 -1.73 6.42
C HIS A 67 4.95 -1.14 7.17
N LEU A 68 4.22 -1.96 7.93
CA LEU A 68 3.04 -1.52 8.69
C LEU A 68 3.37 -0.50 9.77
N SER A 69 4.59 -0.50 10.28
CA SER A 69 5.07 0.51 11.25
C SER A 69 5.84 1.64 10.60
N GLY A 70 5.92 1.67 9.27
CA GLY A 70 6.70 2.64 8.54
C GLY A 70 5.94 3.91 8.15
N PRO A 71 6.62 4.83 7.44
CA PRO A 71 6.07 6.15 7.13
C PRO A 71 4.89 6.13 6.16
N ILE A 72 4.82 5.17 5.24
CA ILE A 72 3.69 5.09 4.30
C ILE A 72 2.40 4.79 5.06
N ALA A 73 2.43 3.79 5.93
CA ALA A 73 1.27 3.42 6.73
C ALA A 73 0.86 4.57 7.66
N ALA A 74 1.81 5.24 8.28
CA ALA A 74 1.54 6.39 9.13
C ALA A 74 0.87 7.53 8.34
N ALA A 75 1.39 7.86 7.16
CA ALA A 75 0.82 8.92 6.32
C ALA A 75 -0.60 8.55 5.85
N LEU A 76 -0.83 7.29 5.50
CA LEU A 76 -2.15 6.82 5.10
C LEU A 76 -3.17 6.98 6.24
N MET A 77 -2.80 6.56 7.44
CA MET A 77 -3.70 6.67 8.60
C MET A 77 -3.95 8.12 8.98
N ASP A 78 -2.96 9.00 8.83
CA ASP A 78 -3.12 10.43 9.08
C ASP A 78 -4.09 11.09 8.10
N SER A 79 -4.30 10.52 6.93
CA SER A 79 -5.20 11.06 5.92
C SER A 79 -6.67 10.64 6.11
N VAL A 80 -6.96 9.75 7.06
CA VAL A 80 -8.34 9.32 7.38
C VAL A 80 -9.13 10.51 7.91
N GLY A 81 -10.29 10.76 7.29
CA GLY A 81 -11.18 11.86 7.65
C GLY A 81 -10.90 13.16 6.92
N THR A 82 -9.74 13.30 6.26
CA THR A 82 -9.42 14.49 5.44
C THR A 82 -9.35 14.17 3.96
N LEU A 83 -8.81 13.01 3.58
CA LEU A 83 -8.68 12.57 2.19
C LEU A 83 -9.42 11.26 1.93
N ILE A 84 -9.43 10.34 2.89
CA ILE A 84 -9.96 9.00 2.71
C ILE A 84 -10.85 8.60 3.88
N GLU A 85 -11.68 7.58 3.63
CA GLU A 85 -12.33 6.83 4.69
C GLU A 85 -11.33 5.86 5.30
N ALA A 86 -11.67 5.27 6.46
CA ALA A 86 -10.79 4.29 7.08
C ALA A 86 -10.52 3.14 6.09
N PRO A 87 -9.24 2.84 5.79
CA PRO A 87 -8.93 1.82 4.79
C PRO A 87 -9.17 0.41 5.34
N THR A 88 -9.43 -0.53 4.42
CA THR A 88 -9.45 -1.95 4.75
C THR A 88 -8.07 -2.51 4.47
N ILE A 89 -7.45 -3.13 5.48
CA ILE A 89 -6.10 -3.70 5.38
C ILE A 89 -6.20 -5.20 5.59
N GLU A 90 -5.82 -5.96 4.58
CA GLU A 90 -5.84 -7.42 4.65
C GLU A 90 -4.43 -7.97 4.55
N LYS A 91 -4.07 -8.84 5.49
CA LYS A 91 -2.84 -9.61 5.42
C LYS A 91 -3.11 -10.84 4.57
N VAL A 92 -2.27 -11.05 3.55
CA VAL A 92 -2.47 -12.14 2.60
C VAL A 92 -1.21 -12.98 2.51
N ASP A 93 -1.39 -14.23 2.12
CA ASP A 93 -0.29 -15.11 1.76
C ASP A 93 -0.08 -15.05 0.25
N VAL A 94 1.18 -15.06 -0.18
CA VAL A 94 1.50 -15.12 -1.60
C VAL A 94 1.68 -16.59 -1.98
N LEU A 95 0.85 -17.07 -2.86
CA LEU A 95 0.89 -18.46 -3.31
C LEU A 95 1.89 -18.66 -4.44
N ALA A 96 2.04 -17.66 -5.30
CA ALA A 96 2.97 -17.69 -6.42
C ALA A 96 3.25 -16.25 -6.85
N ALA A 97 4.43 -15.98 -7.36
CA ALA A 97 4.79 -14.67 -7.86
C ALA A 97 5.71 -14.79 -9.07
N LYS A 98 5.52 -13.88 -10.01
CA LYS A 98 6.48 -13.65 -11.07
C LYS A 98 6.96 -12.21 -10.92
N LEU A 99 8.22 -12.05 -10.57
CA LEU A 99 8.83 -10.73 -10.35
C LEU A 99 9.90 -10.48 -11.42
N PRO A 100 10.18 -9.19 -11.74
CA PRO A 100 11.24 -8.85 -12.70
C PRO A 100 12.61 -9.29 -12.23
#